data_bc693ce7f043f5e62ff7b461c92b1cbd
#
_entry.id   bc693ce7f043f5e62ff7b461c92b1cbd
#
_cell.length_a   1.000
_cell.length_b   1.000
_cell.length_c   1.000
_cell.angle_alpha   90.00
_cell.angle_beta   90.00
_cell.angle_gamma   90.00
#
_symmetry.space_group_name_H-M   'P 1'
#
loop_
_entity.id
_entity.type
_entity.pdbx_description
1 polymer ?
#
loop_
_entity_poly.entity_id
_entity_poly.type
_entity_poly.pdbx_seq_one_letter_code
_entity_poly.pdbx_strand_id
1 'polypeptide(L)'
;DTPYGGGAGMVMKPEPWGLALDEVLTNSPLQAGEEHHENNRDEPEEQRERAEENSSPQKLVPAQDNRPLLIVPSPAGAVFNQQMAYELAEEQHIAFAPARYEGIDERVLDWAQTRFRVFPVSMGDYVLYGGEVAVMAMIEAITRLIPGALGNPESLAEESHTDGLLEYPVYTKPAQWRDYEVPPILLSGNHGAIARWRREQQIERTMSRRPDLFEAYPEENWDKKDRHFLAERGVHFPKSR
;
A
#
# COMPACT_ATOMS: atom_id res chain seq x y z
N ASP A 1 17.24 13.24 21.92
CA ASP A 1 17.67 13.21 23.32
C ASP A 1 17.68 11.77 23.82
N THR A 2 18.30 11.53 24.99
CA THR A 2 18.30 10.20 25.60
C THR A 2 16.89 9.82 26.09
N PRO A 3 16.49 8.52 25.96
CA PRO A 3 15.18 8.09 26.44
C PRO A 3 15.08 8.14 27.98
N TYR A 4 13.90 8.48 28.50
CA TYR A 4 13.61 8.27 29.91
C TYR A 4 13.63 6.77 30.23
N GLY A 5 14.10 6.42 31.40
CA GLY A 5 14.28 5.03 31.82
C GLY A 5 15.61 4.42 31.39
N GLY A 6 16.43 5.16 30.66
CA GLY A 6 17.72 4.70 30.14
C GLY A 6 17.58 3.82 28.89
N GLY A 7 18.70 3.33 28.39
CA GLY A 7 18.77 2.51 27.16
C GLY A 7 19.75 3.13 26.17
N ALA A 8 20.05 2.37 25.12
CA ALA A 8 20.87 2.83 24.02
C ALA A 8 20.04 3.69 23.04
N GLY A 9 20.70 4.60 22.33
CA GLY A 9 20.08 5.38 21.28
C GLY A 9 19.51 6.73 21.74
N MET A 10 18.69 7.32 20.90
CA MET A 10 18.06 8.63 21.08
C MET A 10 16.60 8.57 20.66
N VAL A 11 15.79 9.45 21.25
CA VAL A 11 14.38 9.66 20.88
C VAL A 11 14.20 11.08 20.35
N MET A 12 13.44 11.25 19.30
CA MET A 12 13.12 12.56 18.72
C MET A 12 12.20 13.32 19.67
N LYS A 13 12.58 14.56 19.96
CA LYS A 13 11.89 15.41 20.95
C LYS A 13 10.47 15.77 20.50
N PRO A 14 9.51 15.89 21.44
CA PRO A 14 8.12 16.21 21.11
C PRO A 14 7.93 17.62 20.56
N GLU A 15 8.61 18.64 21.08
CA GLU A 15 8.37 20.04 20.71
C GLU A 15 8.57 20.32 19.22
N PRO A 16 9.69 19.93 18.56
CA PRO A 16 9.84 20.15 17.12
C PRO A 16 8.76 19.45 16.29
N TRP A 17 8.33 18.25 16.71
CA TRP A 17 7.26 17.52 16.06
C TRP A 17 5.91 18.19 16.25
N GLY A 18 5.59 18.64 17.45
CA GLY A 18 4.35 19.36 17.72
C GLY A 18 4.21 20.60 16.85
N LEU A 19 5.26 21.45 16.81
CA LEU A 19 5.27 22.65 15.96
C LEU A 19 5.11 22.33 14.48
N ALA A 20 5.79 21.30 13.97
CA ALA A 20 5.68 20.90 12.58
C ALA A 20 4.27 20.38 12.24
N LEU A 21 3.66 19.59 13.11
CA LEU A 21 2.31 19.07 12.91
C LEU A 21 1.24 20.18 13.05
N ASP A 22 1.42 21.17 13.93
CA ASP A 22 0.56 22.36 14.00
C ASP A 22 0.60 23.14 12.68
N GLU A 23 1.78 23.27 12.06
CA GLU A 23 1.91 23.92 10.75
C GLU A 23 1.22 23.11 9.63
N VAL A 24 1.33 21.78 9.64
CA VAL A 24 0.61 20.91 8.71
C VAL A 24 -0.89 21.09 8.86
N LEU A 25 -1.44 21.17 10.07
CA LEU A 25 -2.85 21.42 10.30
C LEU A 25 -3.27 22.80 9.77
N THR A 26 -2.51 23.84 10.07
CA THR A 26 -2.80 25.23 9.65
C THR A 26 -2.86 25.36 8.12
N ASN A 27 -2.01 24.60 7.40
CA ASN A 27 -1.95 24.62 5.95
C ASN A 27 -2.79 23.51 5.29
N SER A 28 -3.60 22.78 6.06
CA SER A 28 -4.41 21.70 5.52
C SER A 28 -5.54 22.23 4.62
N PRO A 29 -5.70 21.71 3.40
CA PRO A 29 -6.81 22.08 2.52
C PRO A 29 -8.18 21.66 3.09
N LEU A 30 -8.21 20.74 4.07
CA LEU A 30 -9.44 20.24 4.68
C LEU A 30 -10.08 21.23 5.66
N GLN A 31 -9.32 22.22 6.16
CA GLN A 31 -9.85 23.26 7.06
C GLN A 31 -10.67 24.35 6.35
N ALA A 32 -10.60 24.45 5.03
CA ALA A 32 -11.32 25.47 4.26
C ALA A 32 -12.85 25.22 4.18
N GLY A 33 -13.35 24.12 4.75
CA GLY A 33 -14.77 23.70 4.71
C GLY A 33 -15.52 23.74 6.03
N GLU A 34 -14.89 24.05 7.17
CA GLU A 34 -15.53 24.00 8.47
C GLU A 34 -15.71 25.40 9.10
N GLU A 35 -16.81 26.07 8.75
CA GLU A 35 -17.47 26.97 9.70
C GLU A 35 -18.44 26.16 10.58
N HIS A 36 -18.12 26.11 11.88
CA HIS A 36 -18.98 25.76 13.02
C HIS A 36 -19.50 24.31 13.16
N HIS A 37 -18.85 23.55 14.05
CA HIS A 37 -19.56 22.88 15.13
C HIS A 37 -18.66 22.82 16.38
N GLU A 38 -18.90 23.78 17.29
CA GLU A 38 -18.52 23.70 18.71
C GLU A 38 -19.38 22.65 19.44
N ASN A 39 -18.72 21.97 20.36
CA ASN A 39 -19.28 21.19 21.46
C ASN A 39 -19.71 19.73 21.21
N ASN A 40 -18.84 18.82 21.65
CA ASN A 40 -19.26 17.84 22.64
C ASN A 40 -18.02 17.32 23.41
N ARG A 41 -17.77 17.94 24.56
CA ARG A 41 -17.02 17.33 25.66
C ARG A 41 -18.07 16.56 26.44
N ASP A 42 -18.06 15.25 26.35
CA ASP A 42 -18.60 14.28 27.29
C ASP A 42 -18.83 12.93 26.58
N GLU A 43 -17.75 12.16 26.36
CA GLU A 43 -17.88 10.74 26.12
C GLU A 43 -17.32 9.95 27.30
N PRO A 44 -18.06 8.93 27.80
CA PRO A 44 -17.72 8.18 29.01
C PRO A 44 -16.51 7.27 28.82
N GLU A 45 -15.70 7.12 29.88
CA GLU A 45 -14.50 6.27 29.99
C GLU A 45 -14.71 4.78 29.63
N GLU A 46 -15.95 4.29 29.54
CA GLU A 46 -16.26 2.89 29.21
C GLU A 46 -15.96 2.47 27.76
N GLN A 47 -15.62 3.41 26.85
CA GLN A 47 -15.28 3.06 25.47
C GLN A 47 -13.77 2.82 25.26
N ARG A 48 -12.92 3.16 26.20
CA ARG A 48 -11.46 2.96 26.10
C ARG A 48 -11.04 1.51 26.32
N GLU A 49 -11.76 0.74 27.14
CA GLU A 49 -11.41 -0.66 27.43
C GLU A 49 -11.78 -1.66 26.31
N ARG A 50 -12.58 -1.27 25.30
CA ARG A 50 -12.95 -2.15 24.16
C ARG A 50 -12.01 -2.08 22.97
N ALA A 51 -11.02 -1.19 22.97
CA ALA A 51 -10.07 -1.01 21.86
C ALA A 51 -8.91 -2.01 21.89
N GLU A 52 -8.69 -2.72 22.99
CA GLU A 52 -7.53 -3.63 23.13
C GLU A 52 -7.76 -5.08 22.68
N GLU A 53 -8.98 -5.47 22.29
CA GLU A 53 -9.32 -6.88 22.02
C GLU A 53 -9.52 -7.27 20.55
N ASN A 54 -9.11 -6.44 19.57
CA ASN A 54 -9.22 -6.81 18.16
C ASN A 54 -7.89 -6.72 17.42
N SER A 55 -7.12 -7.80 17.43
CA SER A 55 -5.94 -8.01 16.56
C SER A 55 -6.34 -8.34 15.11
N SER A 56 -7.25 -7.59 14.53
CA SER A 56 -7.50 -7.58 13.08
C SER A 56 -6.59 -6.53 12.44
N PRO A 57 -6.10 -6.75 11.20
CA PRO A 57 -5.29 -5.75 10.53
C PRO A 57 -6.04 -4.42 10.49
N GLN A 58 -5.41 -3.36 11.00
CA GLN A 58 -6.00 -2.02 11.03
C GLN A 58 -6.41 -1.64 9.60
N LYS A 59 -7.70 -1.55 9.36
CA LYS A 59 -8.23 -0.98 8.11
C LYS A 59 -8.12 0.53 8.21
N LEU A 60 -7.79 1.18 7.09
CA LEU A 60 -7.95 2.63 6.97
C LEU A 60 -9.37 2.99 7.41
N VAL A 61 -9.48 3.96 8.33
CA VAL A 61 -10.77 4.40 8.85
C VAL A 61 -11.57 5.04 7.70
N PRO A 62 -12.88 4.72 7.55
CA PRO A 62 -13.67 5.16 6.41
C PRO A 62 -13.72 6.66 6.22
N ALA A 63 -14.01 7.10 5.00
CA ALA A 63 -14.06 8.46 4.46
C ALA A 63 -15.03 9.46 5.16
N GLN A 64 -15.54 9.19 6.34
CA GLN A 64 -16.38 10.10 7.14
C GLN A 64 -15.60 10.97 8.13
N ASP A 65 -14.32 10.71 8.29
CA ASP A 65 -13.44 11.49 9.17
C ASP A 65 -12.62 12.49 8.34
N ASN A 66 -13.00 13.75 8.39
CA ASN A 66 -12.39 14.84 7.61
C ASN A 66 -11.01 15.28 8.15
N ARG A 67 -10.46 14.63 9.17
CA ARG A 67 -9.11 14.96 9.64
C ARG A 67 -8.04 14.50 8.64
N PRO A 68 -6.94 15.25 8.51
CA PRO A 68 -5.80 14.83 7.67
C PRO A 68 -5.26 13.47 8.12
N LEU A 69 -4.81 12.66 7.18
CA LEU A 69 -4.16 11.38 7.48
C LEU A 69 -2.68 11.61 7.81
N LEU A 70 -2.22 11.07 8.94
CA LEU A 70 -0.81 11.07 9.34
C LEU A 70 -0.27 9.65 9.28
N ILE A 71 0.55 9.35 8.28
CA ILE A 71 1.22 8.06 8.13
C ILE A 71 2.54 8.08 8.92
N VAL A 72 2.68 7.09 9.79
CA VAL A 72 3.88 6.90 10.62
C VAL A 72 4.55 5.59 10.20
N PRO A 73 5.71 5.62 9.50
CA PRO A 73 6.46 4.41 9.23
C PRO A 73 6.85 3.71 10.53
N SER A 74 6.40 2.47 10.71
CA SER A 74 6.61 1.71 11.94
C SER A 74 6.64 0.21 11.65
N PRO A 75 7.56 -0.56 12.25
CA PRO A 75 7.55 -2.03 12.15
C PRO A 75 6.26 -2.67 12.71
N ALA A 76 5.57 -1.99 13.63
CA ALA A 76 4.32 -2.44 14.23
C ALA A 76 3.07 -2.08 13.41
N GLY A 77 3.23 -1.37 12.28
CA GLY A 77 2.11 -0.94 11.43
C GLY A 77 1.57 -2.02 10.50
N ALA A 78 0.44 -1.71 9.85
CA ALA A 78 -0.08 -2.52 8.76
C ALA A 78 0.91 -2.59 7.59
N VAL A 79 1.07 -3.77 6.98
CA VAL A 79 2.02 -3.94 5.87
C VAL A 79 1.51 -3.22 4.63
N PHE A 80 2.32 -2.31 4.09
CA PHE A 80 2.02 -1.58 2.86
C PHE A 80 1.94 -2.52 1.66
N ASN A 81 0.87 -2.40 0.90
CA ASN A 81 0.64 -3.18 -0.31
C ASN A 81 -0.06 -2.33 -1.38
N GLN A 82 -0.27 -2.90 -2.57
CA GLN A 82 -0.88 -2.19 -3.69
C GLN A 82 -2.31 -1.73 -3.38
N GLN A 83 -3.10 -2.52 -2.67
CA GLN A 83 -4.47 -2.15 -2.28
C GLN A 83 -4.47 -0.91 -1.37
N MET A 84 -3.58 -0.88 -0.37
CA MET A 84 -3.40 0.30 0.49
C MET A 84 -2.95 1.53 -0.32
N ALA A 85 -2.09 1.35 -1.34
CA ALA A 85 -1.69 2.45 -2.19
C ALA A 85 -2.89 3.05 -2.97
N TYR A 86 -3.83 2.23 -3.46
CA TYR A 86 -5.07 2.71 -4.08
C TYR A 86 -5.93 3.48 -3.09
N GLU A 87 -6.14 2.96 -1.89
CA GLU A 87 -6.91 3.63 -0.84
C GLU A 87 -6.31 4.98 -0.46
N LEU A 88 -4.98 5.04 -0.34
CA LEU A 88 -4.24 6.26 -0.04
C LEU A 88 -4.25 7.28 -1.19
N ALA A 89 -4.33 6.82 -2.44
CA ALA A 89 -4.42 7.71 -3.60
C ALA A 89 -5.75 8.50 -3.67
N GLU A 90 -6.78 8.06 -2.94
CA GLU A 90 -8.08 8.76 -2.81
C GLU A 90 -8.08 9.82 -1.71
N GLU A 91 -7.07 9.83 -0.84
CA GLU A 91 -6.97 10.78 0.27
C GLU A 91 -6.66 12.20 -0.21
N GLN A 92 -7.36 13.17 0.37
CA GLN A 92 -7.18 14.59 0.00
C GLN A 92 -5.93 15.21 0.64
N HIS A 93 -5.54 14.73 1.81
CA HIS A 93 -4.37 15.24 2.51
C HIS A 93 -3.70 14.14 3.33
N ILE A 94 -2.49 13.80 2.93
CA ILE A 94 -1.62 12.86 3.66
C ILE A 94 -0.38 13.60 4.14
N ALA A 95 -0.11 13.51 5.43
CA ALA A 95 1.17 13.89 6.03
C ALA A 95 1.94 12.62 6.40
N PHE A 96 3.27 12.68 6.34
CA PHE A 96 4.14 11.59 6.72
C PHE A 96 5.05 12.01 7.86
N ALA A 97 5.20 11.14 8.88
CA ALA A 97 6.09 11.35 10.01
C ALA A 97 7.25 10.35 10.02
N PRO A 98 8.28 10.54 9.17
CA PRO A 98 9.45 9.65 9.12
C PRO A 98 10.29 9.82 10.40
N ALA A 99 10.30 8.80 11.26
CA ALA A 99 11.12 8.78 12.44
C ALA A 99 12.59 8.41 12.12
N ARG A 100 13.48 8.89 12.98
CA ARG A 100 14.87 8.43 13.09
C ARG A 100 15.16 7.95 14.50
N TYR A 101 16.33 7.32 14.66
CA TYR A 101 16.79 6.77 15.94
C TYR A 101 15.81 5.72 16.48
N GLU A 102 15.47 5.78 17.76
CA GLU A 102 14.52 4.87 18.42
C GLU A 102 13.04 5.30 18.24
N GLY A 103 12.80 6.36 17.46
CA GLY A 103 11.46 6.82 17.15
C GLY A 103 11.15 8.24 17.64
N ILE A 104 9.86 8.59 17.56
CA ILE A 104 9.29 9.86 18.02
C ILE A 104 8.80 9.64 19.45
N ASP A 105 8.89 10.67 20.30
CA ASP A 105 8.29 10.64 21.64
C ASP A 105 6.80 10.32 21.56
N GLU A 106 6.34 9.30 22.29
CA GLU A 106 4.98 8.74 22.17
C GLU A 106 3.90 9.79 22.41
N ARG A 107 4.15 10.77 23.27
CA ARG A 107 3.21 11.88 23.51
C ARG A 107 2.85 12.69 22.26
N VAL A 108 3.73 12.69 21.25
CA VAL A 108 3.42 13.31 19.94
C VAL A 108 2.34 12.52 19.22
N LEU A 109 2.45 11.19 19.23
CA LEU A 109 1.47 10.32 18.57
C LEU A 109 0.14 10.34 19.31
N ASP A 110 0.14 10.31 20.65
CA ASP A 110 -1.06 10.45 21.48
C ASP A 110 -1.78 11.77 21.19
N TRP A 111 -1.04 12.87 21.14
CA TRP A 111 -1.59 14.18 20.81
C TRP A 111 -2.09 14.22 19.36
N ALA A 112 -1.32 13.67 18.43
CA ALA A 112 -1.69 13.64 17.00
C ALA A 112 -3.00 12.90 16.74
N GLN A 113 -3.30 11.83 17.50
CA GLN A 113 -4.55 11.08 17.37
C GLN A 113 -5.80 11.95 17.61
N THR A 114 -5.66 13.06 18.36
CA THR A 114 -6.77 14.00 18.58
C THR A 114 -7.03 14.94 17.41
N ARG A 115 -6.11 15.05 16.46
CA ARG A 115 -6.10 16.04 15.36
C ARG A 115 -5.98 15.42 13.97
N PHE A 116 -5.38 14.25 13.87
CA PHE A 116 -5.13 13.49 12.67
C PHE A 116 -5.76 12.11 12.78
N ARG A 117 -5.99 11.48 11.65
CA ARG A 117 -6.12 10.04 11.55
C ARG A 117 -4.71 9.45 11.51
N VAL A 118 -4.19 9.01 12.65
CA VAL A 118 -2.83 8.45 12.75
C VAL A 118 -2.84 7.00 12.31
N PHE A 119 -2.03 6.67 11.30
CA PHE A 119 -1.99 5.35 10.70
C PHE A 119 -0.55 4.83 10.61
N PRO A 120 -0.16 3.88 11.47
CA PRO A 120 1.14 3.22 11.41
C PRO A 120 1.21 2.28 10.19
N VAL A 121 2.30 2.38 9.41
CA VAL A 121 2.51 1.57 8.21
C VAL A 121 3.88 0.93 8.22
N SER A 122 3.94 -0.38 7.97
CA SER A 122 5.16 -1.16 7.82
C SER A 122 5.49 -1.40 6.35
N MET A 123 6.77 -1.34 6.00
CA MET A 123 7.24 -1.74 4.68
C MET A 123 7.60 -3.23 4.59
N GLY A 124 7.45 -3.99 5.67
CA GLY A 124 7.79 -5.41 5.79
C GLY A 124 8.61 -5.71 7.03
N ASP A 125 8.93 -6.99 7.21
CA ASP A 125 9.61 -7.50 8.40
C ASP A 125 11.13 -7.28 8.35
N TYR A 126 11.53 -6.01 8.27
CA TYR A 126 12.93 -5.57 8.32
C TYR A 126 13.03 -4.16 8.88
N VAL A 127 14.21 -3.78 9.33
CA VAL A 127 14.46 -2.46 9.93
C VAL A 127 15.25 -1.59 8.97
N LEU A 128 14.78 -0.35 8.77
CA LEU A 128 15.48 0.70 8.06
C LEU A 128 16.19 1.63 9.04
N TYR A 129 17.24 2.31 8.57
CA TYR A 129 17.97 3.28 9.38
C TYR A 129 17.16 4.54 9.75
N GLY A 130 16.11 4.82 8.97
CA GLY A 130 15.15 5.92 9.19
C GLY A 130 13.92 5.73 8.33
N GLY A 131 12.84 6.44 8.64
CA GLY A 131 11.55 6.34 7.96
C GLY A 131 11.49 6.98 6.57
N GLU A 132 12.48 7.79 6.18
CA GLU A 132 12.41 8.60 4.96
C GLU A 132 12.35 7.75 3.69
N VAL A 133 13.12 6.65 3.63
CA VAL A 133 13.10 5.74 2.46
C VAL A 133 11.74 5.05 2.35
N ALA A 134 11.14 4.65 3.47
CA ALA A 134 9.80 4.11 3.51
C ALA A 134 8.77 5.12 2.97
N VAL A 135 8.85 6.37 3.42
CA VAL A 135 7.99 7.47 2.94
C VAL A 135 8.17 7.69 1.43
N MET A 136 9.40 7.73 0.93
CA MET A 136 9.65 7.90 -0.51
C MET A 136 9.01 6.77 -1.33
N ALA A 137 9.15 5.51 -0.88
CA ALA A 137 8.55 4.37 -1.57
C ALA A 137 7.02 4.44 -1.55
N MET A 138 6.41 4.82 -0.43
CA MET A 138 4.96 5.01 -0.33
C MET A 138 4.47 6.15 -1.23
N ILE A 139 5.14 7.32 -1.22
CA ILE A 139 4.80 8.45 -2.07
C ILE A 139 4.84 8.05 -3.55
N GLU A 140 5.90 7.36 -4.01
CA GLU A 140 6.00 6.93 -5.39
C GLU A 140 4.89 5.97 -5.78
N ALA A 141 4.61 4.98 -4.93
CA ALA A 141 3.54 4.01 -5.17
C ALA A 141 2.14 4.65 -5.20
N ILE A 142 1.88 5.65 -4.35
CA ILE A 142 0.60 6.36 -4.25
C ILE A 142 0.42 7.34 -5.40
N THR A 143 1.42 8.21 -5.65
CA THR A 143 1.28 9.32 -6.60
C THR A 143 1.08 8.85 -8.03
N ARG A 144 1.68 7.72 -8.43
CA ARG A 144 1.47 7.16 -9.76
C ARG A 144 0.03 6.69 -10.01
N LEU A 145 -0.77 6.47 -8.96
CA LEU A 145 -2.19 6.08 -9.03
C LEU A 145 -3.14 7.27 -9.14
N ILE A 146 -2.66 8.49 -8.86
CA ILE A 146 -3.47 9.70 -8.96
C ILE A 146 -3.76 9.98 -10.44
N PRO A 147 -5.04 10.21 -10.82
CA PRO A 147 -5.42 10.50 -12.20
C PRO A 147 -4.61 11.68 -12.79
N GLY A 148 -3.98 11.44 -13.94
CA GLY A 148 -3.17 12.45 -14.62
C GLY A 148 -1.72 12.57 -14.14
N ALA A 149 -1.30 11.84 -13.10
CA ALA A 149 0.09 11.81 -12.64
C ALA A 149 1.01 11.06 -13.62
N LEU A 150 0.50 10.02 -14.29
CA LEU A 150 1.20 9.28 -15.33
C LEU A 150 0.69 9.64 -16.73
N GLY A 151 1.64 9.69 -17.70
CA GLY A 151 1.31 10.00 -19.09
C GLY A 151 0.54 8.90 -19.84
N ASN A 152 0.53 7.66 -19.36
CA ASN A 152 -0.20 6.54 -19.93
C ASN A 152 -0.94 5.73 -18.84
N PRO A 153 -2.23 6.01 -18.59
CA PRO A 153 -3.03 5.28 -17.61
C PRO A 153 -3.21 3.79 -17.92
N GLU A 154 -3.13 3.39 -19.21
CA GLU A 154 -3.32 2.00 -19.61
C GLU A 154 -2.22 1.07 -19.08
N SER A 155 -1.02 1.63 -18.79
CA SER A 155 0.07 0.86 -18.21
C SER A 155 -0.24 0.33 -16.81
N LEU A 156 -1.07 1.02 -16.04
CA LEU A 156 -1.46 0.60 -14.69
C LEU A 156 -2.32 -0.67 -14.67
N ALA A 157 -3.13 -0.89 -15.71
CA ALA A 157 -4.06 -2.02 -15.77
C ALA A 157 -3.35 -3.37 -15.99
N GLU A 158 -2.14 -3.36 -16.56
CA GLU A 158 -1.36 -4.57 -16.88
C GLU A 158 -0.26 -4.88 -15.87
N GLU A 159 -0.10 -4.07 -14.81
CA GLU A 159 0.98 -4.20 -13.83
C GLU A 159 0.76 -5.32 -12.80
N SER A 160 1.87 -5.79 -12.22
CA SER A 160 1.84 -6.75 -11.11
C SER A 160 0.99 -6.22 -9.95
N HIS A 161 0.25 -7.12 -9.31
CA HIS A 161 -0.63 -6.85 -8.17
C HIS A 161 -1.90 -6.03 -8.44
N THR A 162 -2.14 -5.56 -9.68
CA THR A 162 -3.37 -4.83 -10.03
C THR A 162 -4.58 -5.76 -10.04
N ASP A 163 -4.43 -6.95 -10.64
CA ASP A 163 -5.46 -8.00 -10.71
C ASP A 163 -5.16 -9.22 -9.81
N GLY A 164 -4.14 -9.15 -8.96
CA GLY A 164 -3.71 -10.22 -8.06
C GLY A 164 -2.69 -11.18 -8.65
N LEU A 165 -2.32 -11.05 -9.93
CA LEU A 165 -1.27 -11.84 -10.57
C LEU A 165 -0.01 -11.01 -10.80
N LEU A 166 1.12 -11.70 -11.03
CA LEU A 166 2.34 -11.06 -11.50
C LEU A 166 2.24 -10.71 -12.99
N GLU A 167 2.93 -9.66 -13.37
CA GLU A 167 3.07 -9.23 -14.76
C GLU A 167 3.77 -10.29 -15.63
N TYR A 168 3.36 -10.37 -16.91
CA TYR A 168 4.02 -11.20 -17.92
C TYR A 168 5.41 -10.65 -18.30
N PRO A 169 6.31 -11.48 -18.90
CA PRO A 169 7.63 -11.00 -19.31
C PRO A 169 7.52 -10.03 -20.51
N VAL A 170 8.24 -8.92 -20.43
CA VAL A 170 8.29 -7.91 -21.47
C VAL A 170 9.57 -8.02 -22.29
N TYR A 171 9.48 -7.68 -23.58
CA TYR A 171 10.58 -7.74 -24.53
C TYR A 171 10.62 -6.46 -25.36
N THR A 172 11.83 -6.05 -25.78
CA THR A 172 12.05 -4.92 -26.66
C THR A 172 13.11 -5.25 -27.72
N LYS A 173 13.43 -4.31 -28.57
CA LYS A 173 14.45 -4.43 -29.63
C LYS A 173 15.87 -4.55 -29.05
N PRO A 174 16.75 -5.29 -29.70
CA PRO A 174 16.56 -6.07 -30.93
C PRO A 174 15.83 -7.40 -30.70
N ALA A 175 15.26 -8.01 -31.74
CA ALA A 175 14.55 -9.29 -31.64
C ALA A 175 15.43 -10.46 -31.22
N GLN A 176 16.73 -10.37 -31.46
CA GLN A 176 17.75 -11.31 -30.98
C GLN A 176 18.79 -10.53 -30.17
N TRP A 177 19.08 -11.01 -28.97
CA TRP A 177 20.14 -10.49 -28.12
C TRP A 177 20.99 -11.64 -27.56
N ARG A 178 22.25 -11.71 -27.99
CA ARG A 178 23.14 -12.86 -27.78
C ARG A 178 22.47 -14.14 -28.35
N ASP A 179 22.37 -15.20 -27.55
CA ASP A 179 21.76 -16.49 -27.95
C ASP A 179 20.25 -16.57 -27.59
N TYR A 180 19.62 -15.45 -27.23
CA TYR A 180 18.22 -15.38 -26.84
C TYR A 180 17.39 -14.62 -27.87
N GLU A 181 16.21 -15.17 -28.16
CA GLU A 181 15.25 -14.59 -29.10
C GLU A 181 13.96 -14.13 -28.39
N VAL A 182 13.34 -13.10 -28.94
CA VAL A 182 11.97 -12.73 -28.53
C VAL A 182 11.02 -13.85 -28.93
N PRO A 183 10.09 -14.28 -28.05
CA PRO A 183 9.09 -15.29 -28.40
C PRO A 183 8.40 -14.96 -29.72
N PRO A 184 8.38 -15.90 -30.71
CA PRO A 184 7.85 -15.64 -32.07
C PRO A 184 6.40 -15.16 -32.08
N ILE A 185 5.60 -15.57 -31.07
CA ILE A 185 4.21 -15.15 -30.94
C ILE A 185 4.09 -13.62 -30.79
N LEU A 186 5.03 -12.96 -30.12
CA LEU A 186 5.05 -11.50 -29.94
C LEU A 186 5.35 -10.74 -31.22
N LEU A 187 5.94 -11.42 -32.21
CA LEU A 187 6.26 -10.86 -33.54
C LEU A 187 5.18 -11.18 -34.59
N SER A 188 4.16 -11.97 -34.22
CA SER A 188 3.15 -12.48 -35.17
C SER A 188 2.11 -11.46 -35.65
N GLY A 189 1.93 -10.34 -34.91
CA GLY A 189 0.84 -9.39 -35.17
C GLY A 189 -0.56 -9.92 -34.77
N ASN A 190 -0.67 -11.14 -34.25
CA ASN A 190 -1.95 -11.72 -33.84
C ASN A 190 -2.26 -11.29 -32.39
N HIS A 191 -2.96 -10.17 -32.23
CA HIS A 191 -3.25 -9.58 -30.91
C HIS A 191 -3.99 -10.55 -29.96
N GLY A 192 -4.91 -11.37 -30.48
CA GLY A 192 -5.63 -12.34 -29.64
C GLY A 192 -4.73 -13.45 -29.11
N ALA A 193 -3.83 -13.98 -29.95
CA ALA A 193 -2.87 -14.98 -29.52
C ALA A 193 -1.81 -14.39 -28.57
N ILE A 194 -1.38 -13.15 -28.81
CA ILE A 194 -0.46 -12.42 -27.94
C ILE A 194 -1.10 -12.20 -26.54
N ALA A 195 -2.35 -11.73 -26.48
CA ALA A 195 -3.05 -11.54 -25.22
C ALA A 195 -3.19 -12.85 -24.44
N ARG A 196 -3.52 -13.96 -25.14
CA ARG A 196 -3.59 -15.28 -24.50
C ARG A 196 -2.24 -15.74 -23.97
N TRP A 197 -1.17 -15.60 -24.75
CA TRP A 197 0.19 -15.93 -24.31
C TRP A 197 0.60 -15.11 -23.08
N ARG A 198 0.34 -13.80 -23.06
CA ARG A 198 0.61 -12.93 -21.92
C ARG A 198 -0.11 -13.42 -20.65
N ARG A 199 -1.40 -13.75 -20.76
CA ARG A 199 -2.18 -14.31 -19.65
C ARG A 199 -1.61 -15.61 -19.11
N GLU A 200 -1.21 -16.52 -19.99
CA GLU A 200 -0.56 -17.77 -19.60
C GLU A 200 0.77 -17.53 -18.88
N GLN A 201 1.55 -16.55 -19.33
CA GLN A 201 2.79 -16.16 -18.66
C GLN A 201 2.55 -15.54 -17.29
N GLN A 202 1.52 -14.72 -17.12
CA GLN A 202 1.13 -14.21 -15.79
C GLN A 202 0.83 -15.35 -14.82
N ILE A 203 -0.01 -16.29 -15.25
CA ILE A 203 -0.40 -17.46 -14.44
C ILE A 203 0.83 -18.28 -14.06
N GLU A 204 1.66 -18.65 -15.03
CA GLU A 204 2.84 -19.50 -14.83
C GLU A 204 3.88 -18.84 -13.90
N ARG A 205 4.13 -17.54 -14.12
CA ARG A 205 5.05 -16.77 -13.26
C ARG A 205 4.52 -16.62 -11.83
N THR A 206 3.25 -16.37 -11.67
CA THR A 206 2.63 -16.25 -10.33
C THR A 206 2.70 -17.59 -9.61
N MET A 207 2.29 -18.65 -10.26
CA MET A 207 2.34 -20.00 -9.70
C MET A 207 3.74 -20.42 -9.27
N SER A 208 4.78 -20.06 -10.05
CA SER A 208 6.15 -20.46 -9.77
C SER A 208 6.89 -19.55 -8.80
N ARG A 209 6.61 -18.23 -8.81
CA ARG A 209 7.39 -17.22 -8.06
C ARG A 209 6.69 -16.69 -6.82
N ARG A 210 5.37 -16.66 -6.86
CA ARG A 210 4.51 -16.16 -5.78
C ARG A 210 3.32 -17.11 -5.59
N PRO A 211 3.58 -18.35 -5.14
CA PRO A 211 2.51 -19.33 -4.88
C PRO A 211 1.47 -18.80 -3.90
N ASP A 212 1.85 -17.94 -2.95
CA ASP A 212 0.95 -17.26 -2.04
C ASP A 212 -0.11 -16.40 -2.75
N LEU A 213 0.27 -15.65 -3.79
CA LEU A 213 -0.66 -14.88 -4.62
C LEU A 213 -1.53 -15.78 -5.50
N PHE A 214 -0.94 -16.86 -6.02
CA PHE A 214 -1.68 -17.82 -6.81
C PHE A 214 -2.78 -18.52 -6.00
N GLU A 215 -2.47 -18.92 -4.78
CA GLU A 215 -3.43 -19.55 -3.85
C GLU A 215 -4.51 -18.56 -3.37
N ALA A 216 -4.16 -17.28 -3.21
CA ALA A 216 -5.09 -16.23 -2.83
C ALA A 216 -5.96 -15.72 -3.98
N TYR A 217 -5.64 -16.09 -5.25
CA TYR A 217 -6.38 -15.59 -6.41
C TYR A 217 -7.80 -16.17 -6.46
N PRO A 218 -8.86 -15.34 -6.57
CA PRO A 218 -10.23 -15.82 -6.51
C PRO A 218 -10.55 -16.82 -7.61
N GLU A 219 -11.16 -17.96 -7.26
CA GLU A 219 -11.46 -19.04 -8.20
C GLU A 219 -12.41 -18.60 -9.32
N GLU A 220 -13.33 -17.69 -9.04
CA GLU A 220 -14.28 -17.12 -9.98
C GLU A 220 -13.62 -16.29 -11.09
N ASN A 221 -12.40 -15.78 -10.85
CA ASN A 221 -11.65 -14.96 -11.81
C ASN A 221 -10.91 -15.80 -12.88
N TRP A 222 -10.82 -17.14 -12.70
CA TRP A 222 -10.28 -18.03 -13.71
C TRP A 222 -11.29 -18.28 -14.82
N ASP A 223 -11.00 -17.79 -16.03
CA ASP A 223 -11.82 -18.07 -17.18
C ASP A 223 -11.71 -19.55 -17.64
N LYS A 224 -12.51 -19.95 -18.63
CA LYS A 224 -12.50 -21.32 -19.15
C LYS A 224 -11.15 -21.72 -19.75
N LYS A 225 -10.45 -20.77 -20.39
CA LYS A 225 -9.14 -21.02 -21.00
C LYS A 225 -8.05 -21.11 -19.93
N ASP A 226 -8.16 -20.29 -18.88
CA ASP A 226 -7.25 -20.34 -17.72
C ASP A 226 -7.37 -21.67 -17.00
N ARG A 227 -8.60 -22.13 -16.73
CA ARG A 227 -8.85 -23.44 -16.12
C ARG A 227 -8.32 -24.61 -16.96
N HIS A 228 -8.41 -24.51 -18.29
CA HIS A 228 -7.83 -25.51 -19.19
C HIS A 228 -6.31 -25.53 -19.10
N PHE A 229 -5.67 -24.35 -19.19
CA PHE A 229 -4.23 -24.18 -19.05
C PHE A 229 -3.70 -24.69 -17.72
N LEU A 230 -4.42 -24.43 -16.62
CA LEU A 230 -4.09 -24.89 -15.27
C LEU A 230 -4.26 -26.41 -15.12
N ALA A 231 -5.30 -26.99 -15.72
CA ALA A 231 -5.53 -28.44 -15.70
C ALA A 231 -4.40 -29.20 -16.39
N GLU A 232 -3.84 -28.68 -17.50
CA GLU A 232 -2.65 -29.26 -18.17
C GLU A 232 -1.40 -29.26 -17.27
N ARG A 233 -1.38 -28.41 -16.23
CA ARG A 233 -0.30 -28.30 -15.21
C ARG A 233 -0.64 -28.98 -13.89
N GLY A 234 -1.72 -29.76 -13.87
CA GLY A 234 -2.11 -30.56 -12.70
C GLY A 234 -2.93 -29.79 -11.65
N VAL A 235 -3.32 -28.55 -11.94
CA VAL A 235 -4.20 -27.78 -11.04
C VAL A 235 -5.66 -28.04 -11.44
N HIS A 236 -6.43 -28.59 -10.53
CA HIS A 236 -7.83 -28.93 -10.75
C HIS A 236 -8.75 -28.18 -9.80
N PHE A 237 -9.76 -27.54 -10.33
CA PHE A 237 -10.82 -26.90 -9.56
C PHE A 237 -11.97 -27.89 -9.29
N PRO A 238 -12.59 -27.85 -8.11
CA PRO A 238 -13.78 -28.64 -7.86
C PRO A 238 -14.86 -28.27 -8.87
N LYS A 239 -15.57 -29.27 -9.39
CA LYS A 239 -16.71 -28.99 -10.29
C LYS A 239 -17.75 -28.22 -9.50
N SER A 240 -18.07 -27.00 -9.94
CA SER A 240 -19.25 -26.27 -9.45
C SER A 240 -20.49 -27.18 -9.61
N ARG A 241 -21.17 -27.43 -8.47
CA ARG A 241 -22.42 -28.17 -8.45
C ARG A 241 -23.54 -27.38 -9.06
#